data_72be98a2d91ab3a86977c25298296b17
#
_entry.id   72be98a2d91ab3a86977c25298296b17
#
_cell.length_a   1.000
_cell.length_b   1.000
_cell.length_c   1.000
_cell.angle_alpha   90.00
_cell.angle_beta   90.00
_cell.angle_gamma   90.00
#
_symmetry.space_group_name_H-M   'P 1'
#
loop_
_entity.id
_entity.type
_entity.pdbx_description
1 polymer ?
#
loop_
_entity_poly.entity_id
_entity_poly.type
_entity_poly.pdbx_seq_one_letter_code
_entity_poly.pdbx_strand_id
1 'polypeptide(L)'
;TELTSKFQSKFGLWLGPQGGYNFYGGFARYLEKMGTGYAQTNNGVNVCVGSDRYIKNLTSLFLDYQKRFDIDYWKLDGFALRPCTSKDHDHMTGGHNNMYYTTDLWEKWTDAWETMRASRAEEGKDLFINATCYVNLSPWILQWVNTVWIQNSQDTGHAGTGSRHQQKITYRDAVYHDIYKSNQIQFPAKNIYNHEPIYGVSDGSFATTEDFRDFLFANAVRGTAFWELYYSPSIMDDEKWKVNADVLDFVENNFNVLEKAKLFGHRATEGVYGYSAWDGNEGIVSFRNPTGETKEYTLD
;
A
#
# COMPACT_ATOMS: atom_id res chain seq x y z
N THR A 1 13.45 -6.02 -18.57
CA THR A 1 13.32 -7.34 -19.24
C THR A 1 12.68 -7.15 -20.61
N GLU A 2 12.80 -8.14 -21.52
CA GLU A 2 12.15 -8.13 -22.85
C GLU A 2 10.63 -7.90 -22.71
N LEU A 3 10.00 -8.55 -21.73
CA LEU A 3 8.55 -8.41 -21.49
C LEU A 3 8.17 -7.00 -21.05
N THR A 4 8.88 -6.40 -20.11
CA THR A 4 8.61 -5.04 -19.64
C THR A 4 8.83 -4.02 -20.75
N SER A 5 9.86 -4.19 -21.57
CA SER A 5 10.10 -3.31 -22.73
C SER A 5 8.98 -3.41 -23.76
N LYS A 6 8.48 -4.63 -24.03
CA LYS A 6 7.37 -4.86 -24.98
C LYS A 6 6.09 -4.11 -24.59
N PHE A 7 5.79 -4.04 -23.28
CA PHE A 7 4.59 -3.41 -22.76
C PHE A 7 4.84 -2.01 -22.19
N GLN A 8 6.01 -1.43 -22.42
CA GLN A 8 6.40 -0.10 -21.92
C GLN A 8 6.19 0.02 -20.39
N SER A 9 6.33 -1.11 -19.67
CA SER A 9 6.18 -1.16 -18.22
C SER A 9 7.54 -1.24 -17.53
N LYS A 10 7.58 -0.83 -16.28
CA LYS A 10 8.76 -0.92 -15.43
C LYS A 10 8.76 -2.23 -14.65
N PHE A 11 9.92 -2.60 -14.12
CA PHE A 11 10.06 -3.80 -13.31
C PHE A 11 10.13 -3.47 -11.82
N GLY A 12 9.36 -4.18 -11.03
CA GLY A 12 9.35 -4.05 -9.58
C GLY A 12 9.52 -5.38 -8.85
N LEU A 13 9.94 -5.30 -7.60
CA LEU A 13 10.03 -6.48 -6.73
C LEU A 13 9.29 -6.25 -5.41
N TRP A 14 8.68 -7.32 -4.93
CA TRP A 14 8.19 -7.47 -3.58
C TRP A 14 9.27 -8.12 -2.70
N LEU A 15 9.49 -7.55 -1.50
CA LEU A 15 10.38 -8.11 -0.50
C LEU A 15 9.81 -7.89 0.90
N GLY A 16 9.81 -8.94 1.72
CA GLY A 16 9.46 -8.87 3.14
C GLY A 16 10.71 -8.79 4.00
N PRO A 17 11.08 -7.61 4.54
CA PRO A 17 12.33 -7.43 5.31
C PRO A 17 12.45 -8.34 6.54
N GLN A 18 11.34 -8.82 7.09
CA GLN A 18 11.36 -9.79 8.21
C GLN A 18 11.26 -11.26 7.78
N GLY A 19 11.27 -11.55 6.47
CA GLY A 19 11.24 -12.90 5.91
C GLY A 19 9.88 -13.35 5.39
N GLY A 20 8.93 -12.44 5.21
CA GLY A 20 7.57 -12.71 4.71
C GLY A 20 6.64 -13.32 5.77
N TYR A 21 5.35 -13.20 5.59
CA TYR A 21 4.33 -13.48 6.59
C TYR A 21 4.28 -14.93 7.10
N ASN A 22 4.49 -15.91 6.21
CA ASN A 22 4.33 -17.32 6.55
C ASN A 22 5.64 -18.00 6.99
N PHE A 23 6.78 -17.30 6.92
CA PHE A 23 8.09 -17.91 7.06
C PHE A 23 9.04 -17.19 8.03
N TYR A 24 8.57 -16.28 8.84
CA TYR A 24 9.41 -15.49 9.74
C TYR A 24 10.43 -16.34 10.52
N GLY A 25 9.97 -17.33 11.25
CA GLY A 25 10.84 -18.21 12.01
C GLY A 25 11.75 -19.09 11.14
N GLY A 26 11.28 -19.50 9.97
CA GLY A 26 12.08 -20.26 8.99
C GLY A 26 13.20 -19.43 8.42
N PHE A 27 12.89 -18.19 8.02
CA PHE A 27 13.88 -17.26 7.48
C PHE A 27 14.92 -16.85 8.53
N ALA A 28 14.49 -16.55 9.75
CA ALA A 28 15.40 -16.22 10.84
C ALA A 28 16.38 -17.37 11.12
N ARG A 29 15.89 -18.60 11.24
CA ARG A 29 16.75 -19.81 11.40
C ARG A 29 17.67 -20.04 10.20
N TYR A 30 17.23 -19.74 9.00
CA TYR A 30 18.09 -19.81 7.82
C TYR A 30 19.24 -18.81 7.94
N LEU A 31 18.98 -17.56 8.29
CA LEU A 31 20.02 -16.54 8.46
C LEU A 31 20.99 -16.89 9.58
N GLU A 32 20.52 -17.45 10.68
CA GLU A 32 21.38 -17.97 11.77
C GLU A 32 22.33 -19.06 11.25
N LYS A 33 21.86 -19.97 10.41
CA LYS A 33 22.69 -21.01 9.78
C LYS A 33 23.71 -20.46 8.79
N MET A 34 23.38 -19.37 8.11
CA MET A 34 24.30 -18.67 7.19
C MET A 34 25.46 -17.99 7.92
N GLY A 35 25.42 -17.95 9.23
CA GLY A 35 26.47 -17.40 10.08
C GLY A 35 26.17 -16.00 10.58
N THR A 36 26.93 -15.61 11.60
CA THR A 36 26.71 -14.42 12.41
C THR A 36 26.92 -13.09 11.70
N GLY A 37 27.37 -13.11 10.45
CA GLY A 37 27.72 -11.91 9.71
C GLY A 37 26.55 -11.19 9.04
N TYR A 38 25.37 -11.80 8.93
CA TYR A 38 24.30 -11.26 8.10
C TYR A 38 23.17 -10.59 8.91
N ALA A 39 22.65 -11.25 9.95
CA ALA A 39 21.52 -10.74 10.72
C ALA A 39 21.56 -11.22 12.17
N GLN A 40 20.88 -10.48 13.02
CA GLN A 40 20.52 -10.89 14.38
C GLN A 40 19.04 -11.23 14.45
N THR A 41 18.67 -12.16 15.31
CA THR A 41 17.31 -12.65 15.43
C THR A 41 16.80 -12.56 16.87
N ASN A 42 15.50 -12.33 17.00
CA ASN A 42 14.81 -12.37 18.29
C ASN A 42 14.42 -13.82 18.61
N ASN A 43 15.31 -14.54 19.32
CA ASN A 43 15.10 -15.95 19.73
C ASN A 43 14.76 -16.88 18.54
N GLY A 44 15.34 -16.65 17.36
CA GLY A 44 15.07 -17.44 16.16
C GLY A 44 13.66 -17.29 15.57
N VAL A 45 12.87 -16.32 16.03
CA VAL A 45 11.49 -16.14 15.58
C VAL A 45 11.42 -15.21 14.37
N ASN A 46 12.09 -14.07 14.43
CA ASN A 46 12.13 -13.12 13.33
C ASN A 46 13.46 -12.35 13.31
N VAL A 47 13.73 -11.70 12.16
CA VAL A 47 14.91 -10.86 12.00
C VAL A 47 14.71 -9.54 12.74
N CYS A 48 15.76 -9.09 13.43
CA CYS A 48 15.81 -7.75 14.01
C CYS A 48 16.04 -6.72 12.90
N VAL A 49 15.00 -6.00 12.52
CA VAL A 49 15.07 -4.97 11.45
C VAL A 49 15.79 -3.68 11.88
N GLY A 50 16.24 -3.60 13.14
CA GLY A 50 17.10 -2.54 13.65
C GLY A 50 18.59 -2.90 13.70
N SER A 51 18.95 -4.16 13.41
CA SER A 51 20.34 -4.61 13.40
C SER A 51 21.15 -3.87 12.33
N ASP A 52 22.26 -3.24 12.72
CA ASP A 52 23.16 -2.50 11.82
C ASP A 52 23.65 -3.36 10.65
N ARG A 53 24.11 -4.56 10.97
CA ARG A 53 24.63 -5.47 9.95
C ARG A 53 23.54 -5.93 9.01
N TYR A 54 22.33 -6.17 9.51
CA TYR A 54 21.22 -6.58 8.67
C TYR A 54 20.79 -5.47 7.70
N ILE A 55 20.56 -4.26 8.20
CA ILE A 55 20.18 -3.12 7.35
C ILE A 55 21.26 -2.81 6.32
N LYS A 56 22.54 -2.85 6.71
CA LYS A 56 23.66 -2.66 5.79
C LYS A 56 23.67 -3.72 4.67
N ASN A 57 23.50 -4.99 5.03
CA ASN A 57 23.46 -6.09 4.07
C ASN A 57 22.23 -6.00 3.16
N LEU A 58 21.07 -5.66 3.73
CA LEU A 58 19.82 -5.51 2.99
C LEU A 58 19.89 -4.31 2.02
N THR A 59 20.44 -3.18 2.45
CA THR A 59 20.66 -2.02 1.56
C THR A 59 21.57 -2.39 0.40
N SER A 60 22.66 -3.10 0.67
CA SER A 60 23.55 -3.59 -0.39
C SER A 60 22.84 -4.52 -1.37
N LEU A 61 21.92 -5.37 -0.88
CA LEU A 61 21.09 -6.23 -1.71
C LEU A 61 20.12 -5.42 -2.59
N PHE A 62 19.47 -4.40 -2.04
CA PHE A 62 18.62 -3.50 -2.81
C PHE A 62 19.37 -2.85 -3.96
N LEU A 63 20.55 -2.28 -3.69
CA LEU A 63 21.38 -1.63 -4.70
C LEU A 63 21.84 -2.60 -5.79
N ASP A 64 22.30 -3.79 -5.40
CA ASP A 64 22.67 -4.85 -6.35
C ASP A 64 21.51 -5.24 -7.27
N TYR A 65 20.32 -5.42 -6.69
CA TYR A 65 19.15 -5.81 -7.46
C TYR A 65 18.63 -4.67 -8.35
N GLN A 66 18.64 -3.43 -7.87
CA GLN A 66 18.31 -2.26 -8.67
C GLN A 66 19.18 -2.20 -9.93
N LYS A 67 20.49 -2.38 -9.76
CA LYS A 67 21.43 -2.35 -10.87
C LYS A 67 21.31 -3.56 -11.80
N ARG A 68 21.21 -4.76 -11.26
CA ARG A 68 21.19 -6.00 -12.07
C ARG A 68 19.89 -6.21 -12.82
N PHE A 69 18.78 -5.85 -12.23
CA PHE A 69 17.45 -6.16 -12.78
C PHE A 69 16.69 -4.92 -13.22
N ASP A 70 17.30 -3.75 -13.13
CA ASP A 70 16.69 -2.46 -13.52
C ASP A 70 15.37 -2.21 -12.78
N ILE A 71 15.41 -2.30 -11.44
CA ILE A 71 14.22 -2.18 -10.60
C ILE A 71 13.87 -0.71 -10.39
N ASP A 72 12.66 -0.32 -10.77
CA ASP A 72 12.07 1.00 -10.55
C ASP A 72 11.01 1.04 -9.45
N TYR A 73 10.62 -0.13 -8.92
CA TYR A 73 9.57 -0.24 -7.90
C TYR A 73 9.94 -1.28 -6.85
N TRP A 74 9.85 -0.89 -5.58
CA TRP A 74 9.93 -1.79 -4.44
C TRP A 74 8.63 -1.80 -3.65
N LYS A 75 8.08 -2.99 -3.43
CA LYS A 75 7.11 -3.23 -2.37
C LYS A 75 7.83 -3.84 -1.18
N LEU A 76 8.05 -3.04 -0.14
CA LEU A 76 8.63 -3.46 1.14
C LEU A 76 7.50 -3.82 2.07
N ASP A 77 7.30 -5.11 2.32
CA ASP A 77 6.09 -5.62 2.94
C ASP A 77 6.37 -6.39 4.23
N GLY A 78 5.43 -6.30 5.16
CA GLY A 78 5.39 -7.17 6.32
C GLY A 78 6.54 -7.01 7.30
N PHE A 79 7.05 -5.81 7.51
CA PHE A 79 8.01 -5.55 8.57
C PHE A 79 7.48 -4.49 9.55
N ALA A 80 7.73 -4.71 10.81
CA ALA A 80 7.27 -3.81 11.84
C ALA A 80 8.46 -3.03 12.43
N LEU A 81 8.38 -1.72 12.36
CA LEU A 81 9.31 -0.81 13.03
C LEU A 81 8.97 -0.75 14.53
N ARG A 82 9.10 -1.89 15.20
CA ARG A 82 8.74 -2.09 16.61
C ARG A 82 9.98 -2.04 17.49
N PRO A 83 9.87 -1.54 18.72
CA PRO A 83 10.95 -1.55 19.67
C PRO A 83 11.56 -2.94 19.89
N CYS A 84 12.89 -3.02 19.87
CA CYS A 84 13.67 -4.17 20.29
C CYS A 84 14.48 -3.80 21.54
N THR A 85 14.42 -4.65 22.56
CA THR A 85 15.09 -4.41 23.84
C THR A 85 16.31 -5.30 24.07
N SER A 86 16.68 -6.11 23.08
CA SER A 86 17.84 -7.01 23.17
C SER A 86 19.13 -6.19 23.23
N LYS A 87 19.86 -6.34 24.33
CA LYS A 87 21.10 -5.61 24.59
C LYS A 87 22.32 -6.19 23.88
N ASP A 88 22.21 -7.41 23.41
CA ASP A 88 23.23 -8.17 22.67
C ASP A 88 23.18 -7.91 21.15
N HIS A 89 22.19 -7.14 20.71
CA HIS A 89 22.09 -6.72 19.33
C HIS A 89 22.97 -5.48 19.07
N ASP A 90 23.38 -5.36 17.82
CA ASP A 90 24.23 -4.27 17.33
C ASP A 90 23.46 -2.98 17.01
N HIS A 91 22.54 -2.60 17.88
CA HIS A 91 21.78 -1.35 17.80
C HIS A 91 21.59 -0.72 19.17
N MET A 92 21.26 0.55 19.19
CA MET A 92 20.98 1.27 20.42
C MET A 92 19.68 0.77 21.06
N THR A 93 19.65 0.77 22.40
CA THR A 93 18.45 0.47 23.19
C THR A 93 18.33 1.43 24.37
N GLY A 94 17.13 1.57 24.91
CA GLY A 94 16.89 2.35 26.13
C GLY A 94 16.07 3.61 25.91
N GLY A 95 16.03 4.44 26.95
CA GLY A 95 15.14 5.58 27.03
C GLY A 95 13.69 5.19 27.39
N HIS A 96 12.83 6.18 27.60
CA HIS A 96 11.42 5.96 27.85
C HIS A 96 10.78 5.29 26.63
N ASN A 97 10.04 4.21 26.84
CA ASN A 97 9.46 3.41 25.75
C ASN A 97 10.49 2.94 24.69
N ASN A 98 11.73 2.74 25.09
CA ASN A 98 12.82 2.38 24.19
C ASN A 98 13.05 3.40 23.05
N MET A 99 12.96 4.69 23.34
CA MET A 99 13.04 5.76 22.36
C MET A 99 14.39 5.79 21.61
N TYR A 100 15.50 5.41 22.26
CA TYR A 100 16.81 5.36 21.59
C TYR A 100 16.81 4.34 20.46
N TYR A 101 16.26 3.15 20.69
CA TYR A 101 16.10 2.18 19.63
C TYR A 101 15.20 2.71 18.51
N THR A 102 14.05 3.31 18.85
CA THR A 102 13.09 3.79 17.85
C THR A 102 13.69 4.87 16.96
N THR A 103 14.45 5.81 17.53
CA THR A 103 15.13 6.87 16.75
C THR A 103 16.19 6.25 15.84
N ASP A 104 17.10 5.45 16.39
CA ASP A 104 18.15 4.76 15.64
C ASP A 104 17.59 3.88 14.50
N LEU A 105 16.50 3.16 14.77
CA LEU A 105 15.80 2.35 13.77
C LEU A 105 15.26 3.19 12.61
N TRP A 106 14.61 4.31 12.91
CA TRP A 106 14.06 5.19 11.88
C TRP A 106 15.19 5.84 11.05
N GLU A 107 16.23 6.34 11.67
CA GLU A 107 17.38 6.93 10.99
C GLU A 107 17.98 5.92 9.99
N LYS A 108 18.22 4.69 10.41
CA LYS A 108 18.75 3.63 9.53
C LYS A 108 17.84 3.30 8.33
N TRP A 109 16.54 3.25 8.54
CA TRP A 109 15.62 2.96 7.45
C TRP A 109 15.45 4.14 6.50
N THR A 110 15.42 5.36 6.99
CA THR A 110 15.40 6.57 6.13
C THR A 110 16.67 6.67 5.31
N ASP A 111 17.84 6.43 5.90
CA ASP A 111 19.14 6.41 5.19
C ASP A 111 19.16 5.31 4.11
N ALA A 112 18.60 4.13 4.40
CA ALA A 112 18.50 3.06 3.41
C ALA A 112 17.63 3.47 2.23
N TRP A 113 16.44 4.07 2.47
CA TRP A 113 15.56 4.54 1.41
C TRP A 113 16.17 5.69 0.60
N GLU A 114 16.86 6.62 1.25
CA GLU A 114 17.62 7.70 0.55
C GLU A 114 18.72 7.11 -0.34
N THR A 115 19.48 6.16 0.17
CA THR A 115 20.52 5.46 -0.59
C THR A 115 19.95 4.74 -1.81
N MET A 116 18.82 4.06 -1.66
CA MET A 116 18.15 3.39 -2.77
C MET A 116 17.68 4.39 -3.85
N ARG A 117 17.13 5.54 -3.44
CA ARG A 117 16.71 6.61 -4.36
C ARG A 117 17.90 7.29 -5.05
N ALA A 118 18.93 7.61 -4.29
CA ALA A 118 20.15 8.24 -4.84
C ALA A 118 20.77 7.36 -5.92
N SER A 119 20.85 6.05 -5.69
CA SER A 119 21.40 5.10 -6.67
C SER A 119 20.62 5.11 -8.00
N ARG A 120 19.28 5.28 -7.96
CA ARG A 120 18.49 5.38 -9.21
C ARG A 120 18.59 6.76 -9.84
N ALA A 121 18.65 7.82 -9.03
CA ALA A 121 18.81 9.18 -9.52
C ALA A 121 20.15 9.38 -10.26
N GLU A 122 21.24 8.72 -9.84
CA GLU A 122 22.52 8.69 -10.54
C GLU A 122 22.40 8.12 -11.96
N GLU A 123 21.43 7.23 -12.20
CA GLU A 123 21.11 6.67 -13.51
C GLU A 123 20.07 7.51 -14.29
N GLY A 124 19.63 8.64 -13.75
CA GLY A 124 18.57 9.47 -14.32
C GLY A 124 17.17 8.83 -14.25
N LYS A 125 16.94 7.96 -13.25
CA LYS A 125 15.69 7.21 -13.07
C LYS A 125 15.06 7.52 -11.72
N ASP A 126 13.74 7.42 -11.66
CA ASP A 126 12.97 7.48 -10.43
C ASP A 126 12.86 6.11 -9.76
N LEU A 127 12.65 6.11 -8.45
CA LEU A 127 12.35 4.93 -7.67
C LEU A 127 11.03 5.11 -6.93
N PHE A 128 10.09 4.19 -7.14
CA PHE A 128 8.86 4.12 -6.37
C PHE A 128 9.00 3.12 -5.22
N ILE A 129 8.80 3.59 -3.98
CA ILE A 129 8.83 2.75 -2.78
C ILE A 129 7.44 2.71 -2.17
N ASN A 130 6.89 1.51 -2.09
CA ASN A 130 5.64 1.19 -1.42
C ASN A 130 5.98 0.47 -0.11
N ALA A 131 5.52 1.01 1.03
CA ALA A 131 5.90 0.52 2.35
C ALA A 131 4.71 0.01 3.18
N THR A 132 4.77 -1.27 3.56
CA THR A 132 3.90 -1.87 4.59
C THR A 132 4.72 -2.08 5.86
N CYS A 133 4.97 -1.00 6.57
CA CYS A 133 5.82 -1.01 7.77
C CYS A 133 5.05 -0.83 9.08
N TYR A 134 3.73 -0.96 9.04
CA TYR A 134 2.83 -0.91 10.20
C TYR A 134 3.03 0.31 11.10
N VAL A 135 3.23 1.46 10.48
CA VAL A 135 3.30 2.76 11.14
C VAL A 135 2.00 3.53 10.95
N ASN A 136 1.70 4.41 11.88
CA ASN A 136 0.56 5.30 11.74
C ASN A 136 0.73 6.21 10.52
N LEU A 137 -0.40 6.54 9.87
CA LEU A 137 -0.41 7.45 8.73
C LEU A 137 0.05 8.84 9.17
N SER A 138 1.30 9.17 8.87
CA SER A 138 1.91 10.46 9.12
C SER A 138 2.56 10.97 7.83
N PRO A 139 2.25 12.20 7.37
CA PRO A 139 2.85 12.75 6.15
C PRO A 139 4.38 12.81 6.18
N TRP A 140 4.98 12.80 7.36
CA TRP A 140 6.44 12.81 7.54
C TRP A 140 7.15 11.71 6.76
N ILE A 141 6.60 10.48 6.73
CA ILE A 141 7.20 9.34 6.03
C ILE A 141 7.27 9.52 4.50
N LEU A 142 6.43 10.39 3.94
CA LEU A 142 6.37 10.67 2.50
C LEU A 142 7.62 11.39 1.96
N GLN A 143 8.53 11.80 2.82
CA GLN A 143 9.85 12.28 2.42
C GLN A 143 10.70 11.15 1.80
N TRP A 144 10.45 9.90 2.17
CA TRP A 144 11.26 8.75 1.76
C TRP A 144 10.51 7.71 0.94
N VAL A 145 9.21 7.51 1.20
CA VAL A 145 8.39 6.52 0.49
C VAL A 145 7.26 7.19 -0.29
N ASN A 146 6.77 6.53 -1.32
CA ASN A 146 5.70 7.08 -2.17
C ASN A 146 4.32 6.76 -1.64
N THR A 147 4.13 5.55 -1.13
CA THR A 147 2.85 5.09 -0.60
C THR A 147 3.02 4.27 0.66
N VAL A 148 2.00 4.33 1.53
CA VAL A 148 1.93 3.59 2.78
C VAL A 148 0.65 2.77 2.81
N TRP A 149 0.73 1.55 3.35
CA TRP A 149 -0.43 0.69 3.49
C TRP A 149 -1.47 1.29 4.43
N ILE A 150 -2.74 1.19 4.02
CA ILE A 150 -3.88 1.64 4.83
C ILE A 150 -3.93 0.86 6.15
N GLN A 151 -3.77 1.57 7.26
CA GLN A 151 -3.71 0.95 8.58
C GLN A 151 -5.10 0.54 9.08
N ASN A 152 -5.14 -0.39 10.05
CA ASN A 152 -6.37 -0.82 10.73
C ASN A 152 -7.46 -1.33 9.79
N SER A 153 -7.06 -2.04 8.74
CA SER A 153 -7.95 -2.57 7.72
C SER A 153 -7.57 -4.01 7.36
N GLN A 154 -8.49 -4.73 6.76
CA GLN A 154 -8.25 -6.05 6.16
C GLN A 154 -8.08 -5.92 4.65
N ASP A 155 -7.39 -6.87 4.04
CA ASP A 155 -7.22 -6.90 2.59
C ASP A 155 -8.55 -7.11 1.88
N THR A 156 -9.39 -7.99 2.41
CA THR A 156 -10.70 -8.37 1.87
C THR A 156 -11.81 -8.27 2.91
N GLY A 157 -12.10 -7.08 3.39
CA GLY A 157 -13.21 -6.85 4.31
C GLY A 157 -14.55 -6.73 3.59
N HIS A 158 -15.65 -6.95 4.30
CA HIS A 158 -17.02 -6.87 3.80
C HIS A 158 -17.92 -6.19 4.81
N ALA A 159 -18.81 -5.31 4.35
CA ALA A 159 -19.79 -4.62 5.19
C ALA A 159 -21.04 -4.26 4.37
N GLY A 160 -22.17 -4.11 5.06
CA GLY A 160 -23.44 -3.73 4.43
C GLY A 160 -24.09 -4.88 3.64
N THR A 161 -24.87 -4.51 2.63
CA THR A 161 -25.70 -5.42 1.82
C THR A 161 -25.32 -5.34 0.33
N GLY A 162 -26.03 -6.09 -0.51
CA GLY A 162 -25.76 -6.14 -1.95
C GLY A 162 -24.80 -7.26 -2.35
N SER A 163 -24.27 -7.18 -3.57
CA SER A 163 -23.31 -8.16 -4.06
C SER A 163 -22.03 -8.16 -3.22
N ARG A 164 -21.21 -9.19 -3.36
CA ARG A 164 -19.94 -9.30 -2.67
C ARG A 164 -19.02 -8.09 -2.94
N HIS A 165 -19.03 -7.57 -4.17
CA HIS A 165 -18.26 -6.41 -4.55
C HIS A 165 -18.82 -5.10 -3.95
N GLN A 166 -20.15 -4.96 -3.90
CA GLN A 166 -20.79 -3.83 -3.20
C GLN A 166 -20.44 -3.82 -1.70
N GLN A 167 -20.38 -4.98 -1.08
CA GLN A 167 -19.95 -5.11 0.33
C GLN A 167 -18.48 -4.77 0.54
N LYS A 168 -17.59 -5.10 -0.41
CA LYS A 168 -16.16 -4.68 -0.37
C LYS A 168 -16.03 -3.16 -0.46
N ILE A 169 -16.74 -2.53 -1.40
CA ILE A 169 -16.76 -1.06 -1.54
C ILE A 169 -17.21 -0.43 -0.21
N THR A 170 -18.32 -0.89 0.34
CA THR A 170 -18.86 -0.37 1.61
C THR A 170 -17.86 -0.50 2.76
N TYR A 171 -17.21 -1.65 2.88
CA TYR A 171 -16.19 -1.87 3.90
C TYR A 171 -15.02 -0.89 3.77
N ARG A 172 -14.46 -0.80 2.56
CA ARG A 172 -13.28 0.02 2.32
C ARG A 172 -13.57 1.50 2.52
N ASP A 173 -14.69 1.98 2.01
CA ASP A 173 -15.08 3.39 2.18
C ASP A 173 -15.43 3.74 3.64
N ALA A 174 -15.91 2.77 4.42
CA ALA A 174 -16.04 2.96 5.87
C ALA A 174 -14.69 3.15 6.56
N VAL A 175 -13.64 2.43 6.14
CA VAL A 175 -12.27 2.62 6.64
C VAL A 175 -11.73 4.00 6.26
N TYR A 176 -11.94 4.46 5.02
CA TYR A 176 -11.55 5.82 4.62
C TYR A 176 -12.31 6.89 5.40
N HIS A 177 -13.60 6.67 5.68
CA HIS A 177 -14.36 7.57 6.56
C HIS A 177 -13.76 7.63 7.96
N ASP A 178 -13.39 6.48 8.52
CA ASP A 178 -12.76 6.42 9.84
C ASP A 178 -11.42 7.15 9.87
N ILE A 179 -10.62 7.09 8.80
CA ILE A 179 -9.38 7.85 8.66
C ILE A 179 -9.66 9.36 8.62
N TYR A 180 -10.49 9.81 7.68
CA TYR A 180 -10.59 11.23 7.34
C TYR A 180 -11.62 12.00 8.14
N LYS A 181 -12.71 11.37 8.58
CA LYS A 181 -13.81 12.01 9.30
C LYS A 181 -13.79 11.71 10.80
N SER A 182 -13.70 10.45 11.20
CA SER A 182 -13.74 10.08 12.61
C SER A 182 -12.43 10.43 13.32
N ASN A 183 -11.28 10.09 12.73
CA ASN A 183 -9.98 10.33 13.34
C ASN A 183 -9.27 11.60 12.82
N GLN A 184 -9.80 12.25 11.80
CA GLN A 184 -9.28 13.49 11.23
C GLN A 184 -7.78 13.41 10.85
N ILE A 185 -7.34 12.24 10.38
CA ILE A 185 -5.95 12.00 9.98
C ILE A 185 -5.66 12.80 8.71
N GLN A 186 -4.61 13.61 8.77
CA GLN A 186 -4.18 14.45 7.65
C GLN A 186 -3.08 13.74 6.84
N PHE A 187 -3.50 12.81 6.00
CA PHE A 187 -2.63 12.08 5.11
C PHE A 187 -3.22 12.07 3.69
N PRO A 188 -2.44 12.40 2.64
CA PRO A 188 -2.98 12.46 1.29
C PRO A 188 -3.51 11.11 0.82
N ALA A 189 -4.73 11.05 0.31
CA ALA A 189 -5.34 9.82 -0.16
C ALA A 189 -4.52 9.15 -1.29
N LYS A 190 -3.92 9.95 -2.16
CA LYS A 190 -3.06 9.47 -3.25
C LYS A 190 -1.83 8.67 -2.77
N ASN A 191 -1.41 8.87 -1.54
CA ASN A 191 -0.26 8.19 -0.95
C ASN A 191 -0.67 7.02 -0.03
N ILE A 192 -1.96 6.73 0.10
CA ILE A 192 -2.45 5.50 0.71
C ILE A 192 -2.60 4.43 -0.37
N TYR A 193 -2.10 3.23 -0.09
CA TYR A 193 -2.47 2.07 -0.86
C TYR A 193 -3.18 1.02 0.00
N ASN A 194 -3.96 0.22 -0.65
CA ASN A 194 -4.57 -1.00 -0.14
C ASN A 194 -4.45 -2.08 -1.22
N HIS A 195 -4.77 -3.33 -0.88
CA HIS A 195 -4.69 -4.42 -1.85
C HIS A 195 -5.92 -4.44 -2.79
N GLU A 196 -6.30 -3.30 -3.33
CA GLU A 196 -7.42 -3.17 -4.26
C GLU A 196 -6.96 -2.62 -5.62
N PRO A 197 -7.69 -3.02 -6.69
CA PRO A 197 -8.82 -3.93 -6.69
C PRO A 197 -8.42 -5.42 -6.64
N ILE A 198 -9.10 -6.22 -5.79
CA ILE A 198 -8.94 -7.67 -5.73
C ILE A 198 -10.10 -8.35 -6.43
N TYR A 199 -9.82 -9.11 -7.49
CA TYR A 199 -10.76 -9.96 -8.20
C TYR A 199 -10.13 -11.32 -8.48
N GLY A 200 -10.24 -12.21 -7.52
CA GLY A 200 -9.52 -13.47 -7.51
C GLY A 200 -10.41 -14.68 -7.23
N VAL A 201 -10.01 -15.83 -7.74
CA VAL A 201 -10.69 -17.10 -7.50
C VAL A 201 -10.76 -17.43 -6.01
N SER A 202 -9.70 -17.14 -5.25
CA SER A 202 -9.61 -17.39 -3.81
C SER A 202 -10.59 -16.56 -2.98
N ASP A 203 -11.06 -15.46 -3.53
CA ASP A 203 -12.03 -14.58 -2.86
C ASP A 203 -13.47 -15.11 -2.99
N GLY A 204 -13.72 -16.11 -3.84
CA GLY A 204 -14.99 -16.78 -4.01
C GLY A 204 -16.10 -15.89 -4.59
N SER A 205 -15.74 -14.74 -5.13
CA SER A 205 -16.71 -13.77 -5.63
C SER A 205 -16.57 -13.60 -7.14
N PHE A 206 -17.59 -14.05 -7.86
CA PHE A 206 -17.72 -13.78 -9.28
C PHE A 206 -18.62 -12.56 -9.46
N ALA A 207 -18.07 -11.51 -10.07
CA ALA A 207 -18.79 -10.29 -10.37
C ALA A 207 -19.44 -10.36 -11.76
N THR A 208 -20.61 -9.75 -11.90
CA THR A 208 -21.08 -9.30 -13.21
C THR A 208 -20.12 -8.23 -13.75
N THR A 209 -20.16 -7.95 -15.04
CA THR A 209 -19.37 -6.86 -15.65
C THR A 209 -19.71 -5.51 -15.01
N GLU A 210 -20.98 -5.29 -14.65
CA GLU A 210 -21.45 -4.07 -13.98
C GLU A 210 -20.88 -3.96 -12.56
N ASP A 211 -20.99 -5.00 -11.73
CA ASP A 211 -20.40 -5.02 -10.38
C ASP A 211 -18.88 -4.79 -10.42
N PHE A 212 -18.19 -5.36 -11.41
CA PHE A 212 -16.76 -5.17 -11.58
C PHE A 212 -16.42 -3.72 -11.97
N ARG A 213 -17.21 -3.12 -12.85
CA ARG A 213 -17.09 -1.69 -13.22
C ARG A 213 -17.29 -0.79 -12.01
N ASP A 214 -18.36 -1.00 -11.25
CA ASP A 214 -18.64 -0.24 -10.01
C ASP A 214 -17.50 -0.33 -9.02
N PHE A 215 -16.92 -1.53 -8.85
CA PHE A 215 -15.79 -1.74 -7.97
C PHE A 215 -14.55 -0.94 -8.39
N LEU A 216 -14.24 -0.91 -9.68
CA LEU A 216 -13.12 -0.12 -10.19
C LEU A 216 -13.37 1.38 -10.09
N PHE A 217 -14.56 1.87 -10.42
CA PHE A 217 -14.89 3.29 -10.28
C PHE A 217 -14.90 3.73 -8.81
N ALA A 218 -15.38 2.90 -7.89
CA ALA A 218 -15.30 3.20 -6.47
C ALA A 218 -13.83 3.37 -6.02
N ASN A 219 -12.92 2.56 -6.57
CA ASN A 219 -11.48 2.71 -6.31
C ASN A 219 -10.92 4.00 -6.94
N ALA A 220 -11.33 4.34 -8.17
CA ALA A 220 -10.88 5.53 -8.88
C ALA A 220 -11.22 6.84 -8.14
N VAL A 221 -12.47 6.98 -7.69
CA VAL A 221 -12.96 8.23 -7.07
C VAL A 221 -12.39 8.51 -5.69
N ARG A 222 -11.74 7.54 -5.05
CA ARG A 222 -10.98 7.75 -3.81
C ARG A 222 -9.74 8.61 -4.02
N GLY A 223 -9.26 8.75 -5.26
CA GLY A 223 -8.07 9.53 -5.60
C GLY A 223 -6.75 8.88 -5.19
N THR A 224 -6.74 7.56 -5.03
CA THR A 224 -5.50 6.80 -4.74
C THR A 224 -4.66 6.67 -6.00
N ALA A 225 -3.34 6.97 -5.89
CA ALA A 225 -2.43 6.92 -7.04
C ALA A 225 -1.87 5.52 -7.31
N PHE A 226 -2.03 4.60 -6.39
CA PHE A 226 -1.45 3.27 -6.51
C PHE A 226 -2.53 2.20 -6.39
N TRP A 227 -2.60 1.33 -7.42
CA TRP A 227 -3.54 0.22 -7.50
C TRP A 227 -2.79 -1.09 -7.62
N GLU A 228 -3.16 -2.06 -6.82
CA GLU A 228 -2.65 -3.42 -6.93
C GLU A 228 -3.70 -4.28 -7.65
N LEU A 229 -3.50 -4.53 -8.95
CA LEU A 229 -4.43 -5.29 -9.77
C LEU A 229 -4.32 -6.80 -9.47
N TYR A 230 -4.85 -7.23 -8.34
CA TYR A 230 -4.87 -8.63 -7.94
C TYR A 230 -5.98 -9.40 -8.66
N TYR A 231 -5.76 -9.70 -9.92
CA TYR A 231 -6.72 -10.43 -10.73
C TYR A 231 -6.29 -11.87 -10.96
N SER A 232 -7.26 -12.80 -10.90
CA SER A 232 -7.08 -14.15 -11.43
C SER A 232 -7.49 -14.16 -12.90
N PRO A 233 -6.55 -14.32 -13.85
CA PRO A 233 -6.87 -14.23 -15.28
C PRO A 233 -7.96 -15.20 -15.73
N SER A 234 -8.11 -16.34 -15.05
CA SER A 234 -9.10 -17.37 -15.38
C SER A 234 -10.57 -16.96 -15.19
N ILE A 235 -10.83 -15.85 -14.48
CA ILE A 235 -12.18 -15.31 -14.28
C ILE A 235 -12.38 -13.93 -14.94
N MET A 236 -11.38 -13.47 -15.69
CA MET A 236 -11.43 -12.26 -16.50
C MET A 236 -11.81 -12.63 -17.92
N ASP A 237 -12.94 -12.15 -18.38
CA ASP A 237 -13.37 -12.19 -19.78
C ASP A 237 -13.01 -10.90 -20.51
N ASP A 238 -13.22 -10.86 -21.83
CA ASP A 238 -12.88 -9.71 -22.67
C ASP A 238 -13.63 -8.44 -22.26
N GLU A 239 -14.87 -8.57 -21.77
CA GLU A 239 -15.66 -7.42 -21.29
C GLU A 239 -15.06 -6.82 -20.03
N LYS A 240 -14.63 -7.64 -19.08
CA LYS A 240 -13.97 -7.17 -17.84
C LYS A 240 -12.59 -6.58 -18.13
N TRP A 241 -11.82 -7.18 -19.04
CA TRP A 241 -10.56 -6.57 -19.49
C TRP A 241 -10.78 -5.20 -20.14
N LYS A 242 -11.85 -5.08 -20.95
CA LYS A 242 -12.21 -3.78 -21.51
C LYS A 242 -12.62 -2.78 -20.43
N VAL A 243 -13.45 -3.16 -19.50
CA VAL A 243 -13.82 -2.31 -18.35
C VAL A 243 -12.59 -1.85 -17.58
N ASN A 244 -11.64 -2.76 -17.33
CA ASN A 244 -10.40 -2.41 -16.65
C ASN A 244 -9.60 -1.34 -17.42
N ALA A 245 -9.45 -1.52 -18.73
CA ALA A 245 -8.76 -0.55 -19.58
C ALA A 245 -9.50 0.82 -19.57
N ASP A 246 -10.82 0.82 -19.81
CA ASP A 246 -11.63 2.05 -19.83
C ASP A 246 -11.54 2.84 -18.50
N VAL A 247 -11.51 2.14 -17.35
CA VAL A 247 -11.39 2.80 -16.05
C VAL A 247 -9.97 3.30 -15.79
N LEU A 248 -8.94 2.56 -16.19
CA LEU A 248 -7.56 3.04 -16.08
C LEU A 248 -7.32 4.27 -16.96
N ASP A 249 -7.83 4.27 -18.20
CA ASP A 249 -7.79 5.43 -19.09
C ASP A 249 -8.52 6.64 -18.47
N PHE A 250 -9.68 6.40 -17.84
CA PHE A 250 -10.39 7.45 -17.11
C PHE A 250 -9.56 8.02 -15.97
N VAL A 251 -8.92 7.16 -15.18
CA VAL A 251 -8.05 7.60 -14.06
C VAL A 251 -6.86 8.38 -14.59
N GLU A 252 -6.15 7.87 -15.60
CA GLU A 252 -4.99 8.54 -16.17
C GLU A 252 -5.32 9.93 -16.70
N ASN A 253 -6.41 10.05 -17.45
CA ASN A 253 -6.83 11.32 -18.05
C ASN A 253 -7.38 12.34 -17.02
N ASN A 254 -7.77 11.91 -15.82
CA ASN A 254 -8.42 12.78 -14.83
C ASN A 254 -7.66 12.81 -13.49
N PHE A 255 -6.45 12.27 -13.40
CA PHE A 255 -5.77 12.11 -12.12
C PHE A 255 -5.41 13.45 -11.45
N ASN A 256 -5.14 14.50 -12.23
CA ASN A 256 -4.94 15.87 -11.75
C ASN A 256 -6.14 16.41 -10.94
N VAL A 257 -7.36 15.93 -11.23
CA VAL A 257 -8.58 16.21 -10.47
C VAL A 257 -8.74 15.19 -9.35
N LEU A 258 -8.69 13.89 -9.67
CA LEU A 258 -8.96 12.79 -8.73
C LEU A 258 -8.02 12.80 -7.52
N GLU A 259 -6.76 13.16 -7.67
CA GLU A 259 -5.79 13.22 -6.55
C GLU A 259 -6.19 14.21 -5.44
N LYS A 260 -7.13 15.11 -5.73
CA LYS A 260 -7.68 16.11 -4.79
C LYS A 260 -8.98 15.65 -4.12
N ALA A 261 -9.34 14.38 -4.29
CA ALA A 261 -10.59 13.83 -3.78
C ALA A 261 -10.73 14.01 -2.26
N LYS A 262 -11.93 14.39 -1.86
CA LYS A 262 -12.34 14.52 -0.46
C LYS A 262 -13.63 13.76 -0.25
N LEU A 263 -13.64 12.91 0.75
CA LEU A 263 -14.83 12.17 1.16
C LEU A 263 -15.83 13.11 1.84
N PHE A 264 -17.11 12.96 1.47
CA PHE A 264 -18.23 13.67 2.11
C PHE A 264 -19.35 12.70 2.48
N GLY A 265 -20.31 13.18 3.26
CA GLY A 265 -21.50 12.42 3.64
C GLY A 265 -21.32 11.52 4.85
N HIS A 266 -22.16 10.49 4.92
CA HIS A 266 -22.20 9.56 6.05
C HIS A 266 -21.07 8.51 5.98
N ARG A 267 -20.90 7.78 7.06
CA ARG A 267 -20.10 6.56 7.01
C ARG A 267 -20.76 5.56 6.04
N ALA A 268 -19.99 4.87 5.23
CA ALA A 268 -20.48 4.00 4.17
C ALA A 268 -21.45 2.87 4.63
N THR A 269 -21.43 2.54 5.92
CA THR A 269 -22.36 1.58 6.54
C THR A 269 -23.66 2.22 7.04
N GLU A 270 -23.80 3.56 7.00
CA GLU A 270 -24.88 4.29 7.66
C GLU A 270 -25.75 5.09 6.69
N GLY A 271 -25.23 5.51 5.55
CA GLY A 271 -26.02 6.32 4.63
C GLY A 271 -25.29 6.75 3.37
N VAL A 272 -25.86 7.72 2.68
CA VAL A 272 -25.31 8.27 1.43
C VAL A 272 -24.01 8.98 1.70
N TYR A 273 -23.03 8.72 0.86
CA TYR A 273 -21.71 9.34 0.88
C TYR A 273 -21.15 9.46 -0.54
N GLY A 274 -19.98 10.08 -0.65
CA GLY A 274 -19.29 10.16 -1.91
C GLY A 274 -17.92 10.81 -1.80
N TYR A 275 -17.38 11.08 -2.97
CA TYR A 275 -16.11 11.79 -3.11
C TYR A 275 -16.30 12.96 -4.05
N SER A 276 -15.72 14.09 -3.70
CA SER A 276 -15.67 15.28 -4.57
C SER A 276 -14.21 15.69 -4.77
N ALA A 277 -13.86 15.96 -6.01
CA ALA A 277 -12.51 16.36 -6.41
C ALA A 277 -12.61 17.55 -7.36
N TRP A 278 -11.78 18.57 -7.17
CA TRP A 278 -11.83 19.80 -7.97
C TRP A 278 -10.42 20.29 -8.31
N ASP A 279 -10.24 20.68 -9.58
CA ASP A 279 -9.07 21.38 -10.10
C ASP A 279 -9.51 22.63 -10.87
N GLY A 280 -9.43 23.78 -10.23
CA GLY A 280 -9.95 25.03 -10.79
C GLY A 280 -11.46 24.96 -11.07
N ASN A 281 -11.83 24.96 -12.35
CA ASN A 281 -13.23 24.92 -12.79
C ASN A 281 -13.73 23.51 -13.18
N GLU A 282 -12.85 22.52 -13.11
CA GLU A 282 -13.20 21.13 -13.43
C GLU A 282 -13.34 20.32 -12.16
N GLY A 283 -14.33 19.45 -12.10
CA GLY A 283 -14.58 18.64 -10.93
C GLY A 283 -15.25 17.31 -11.23
N ILE A 284 -14.99 16.34 -10.36
CA ILE A 284 -15.62 15.03 -10.36
C ILE A 284 -16.32 14.85 -9.02
N VAL A 285 -17.60 14.54 -9.07
CA VAL A 285 -18.39 14.24 -7.87
C VAL A 285 -19.05 12.88 -8.06
N SER A 286 -18.79 11.99 -7.11
CA SER A 286 -19.41 10.67 -7.06
C SER A 286 -20.33 10.56 -5.85
N PHE A 287 -21.44 9.86 -6.02
CA PHE A 287 -22.37 9.54 -4.95
C PHE A 287 -22.58 8.04 -4.88
N ARG A 288 -22.68 7.54 -3.67
CA ARG A 288 -23.06 6.17 -3.44
C ARG A 288 -24.13 6.08 -2.34
N ASN A 289 -25.20 5.36 -2.65
CA ASN A 289 -26.21 4.96 -1.68
C ASN A 289 -26.05 3.46 -1.37
N PRO A 290 -25.43 3.10 -0.25
CA PRO A 290 -25.22 1.70 0.13
C PRO A 290 -26.45 1.04 0.73
N THR A 291 -27.56 1.77 0.88
CA THR A 291 -28.80 1.27 1.47
C THR A 291 -29.72 0.70 0.39
N GLY A 292 -30.67 -0.15 0.78
CA GLY A 292 -31.72 -0.64 -0.11
C GLY A 292 -32.90 0.32 -0.31
N GLU A 293 -32.81 1.54 0.19
CA GLU A 293 -33.90 2.53 0.19
C GLU A 293 -33.51 3.75 -0.65
N THR A 294 -34.48 4.41 -1.26
CA THR A 294 -34.27 5.72 -1.89
C THR A 294 -33.92 6.75 -0.83
N LYS A 295 -32.85 7.49 -1.06
CA LYS A 295 -32.40 8.57 -0.18
C LYS A 295 -32.18 9.85 -0.99
N GLU A 296 -32.52 10.97 -0.37
CA GLU A 296 -32.14 12.30 -0.86
C GLU A 296 -30.90 12.78 -0.11
N TYR A 297 -30.00 13.41 -0.82
CA TYR A 297 -28.78 13.98 -0.26
C TYR A 297 -28.52 15.36 -0.89
N THR A 298 -28.35 16.38 -0.07
CA THR A 298 -27.97 17.72 -0.52
C THR A 298 -26.46 17.88 -0.36
N LEU A 299 -25.80 18.25 -1.41
CA LEU A 299 -24.38 18.61 -1.40
C LEU A 299 -24.27 20.11 -1.17
N ASP A 300 -23.66 20.50 -0.06
CA ASP A 300 -23.42 21.91 0.31
C ASP A 300 -22.07 22.43 -0.23
#